data_5f3ddbaa41a0102fc82f22109bae0937
#
_entry.id   5f3ddbaa41a0102fc82f22109bae0937
#
_cell.length_a   1.000
_cell.length_b   1.000
_cell.length_c   1.000
_cell.angle_alpha   90.00
_cell.angle_beta   90.00
_cell.angle_gamma   90.00
#
_symmetry.space_group_name_H-M   'P 1'
#
loop_
_entity.id
_entity.type
_entity.pdbx_description
1 polymer ?
#
loop_
_entity_poly.entity_id
_entity_poly.type
_entity_poly.pdbx_seq_one_letter_code
_entity_poly.pdbx_strand_id
1 'polypeptide(L)'
;MRQFIVALVICITIVVNPYQAQASTSASLPCSVILNPLNKADKNAKGVALVYKVKLTARFPRTNISILGVHLPDPSTLGNYDTYEGFAFIPEKISWRFKLYPSEEDDGPTWAGRIDIITAEMKGIQIQVRSSNSKTEKLGLPVLTNSIKACK
;
A
#
# COMPACT_ATOMS: atom_id res chain seq x y z
N MET A 1 5.06 -31.38 -71.57
CA MET A 1 4.13 -30.99 -70.54
C MET A 1 4.94 -30.85 -69.23
N ARG A 2 5.27 -29.60 -68.87
CA ARG A 2 6.06 -29.30 -67.65
C ARG A 2 5.10 -29.00 -66.49
N GLN A 3 5.10 -29.88 -65.51
CA GLN A 3 4.36 -29.65 -64.31
C GLN A 3 5.13 -28.66 -63.46
N PHE A 4 4.55 -27.48 -63.17
CA PHE A 4 5.05 -26.52 -62.19
C PHE A 4 4.55 -26.94 -60.82
N ILE A 5 5.46 -27.40 -59.95
CA ILE A 5 5.22 -27.65 -58.57
C ILE A 5 5.40 -26.28 -57.86
N VAL A 6 4.28 -25.68 -57.53
CA VAL A 6 4.30 -24.48 -56.68
C VAL A 6 4.43 -24.93 -55.24
N ALA A 7 5.63 -24.83 -54.68
CA ALA A 7 5.87 -25.03 -53.26
C ALA A 7 5.36 -23.79 -52.50
N LEU A 8 4.20 -23.93 -51.88
CA LEU A 8 3.65 -22.92 -50.99
C LEU A 8 4.41 -22.97 -49.66
N VAL A 9 5.41 -22.09 -49.51
CA VAL A 9 6.10 -21.88 -48.22
C VAL A 9 5.20 -21.05 -47.35
N ILE A 10 4.47 -21.70 -46.44
CA ILE A 10 3.72 -21.02 -45.40
C ILE A 10 4.72 -20.61 -44.33
N CYS A 11 5.16 -19.35 -44.38
CA CYS A 11 5.86 -18.74 -43.27
C CYS A 11 4.88 -18.53 -42.11
N ILE A 12 4.84 -19.47 -41.18
CA ILE A 12 4.18 -19.28 -39.89
C ILE A 12 5.07 -18.33 -39.08
N THR A 13 4.78 -17.04 -39.14
CA THR A 13 5.35 -16.07 -38.20
C THR A 13 4.70 -16.31 -36.86
N ILE A 14 5.37 -17.09 -36.00
CA ILE A 14 5.04 -17.18 -34.60
C ILE A 14 5.35 -15.80 -34.02
N VAL A 15 4.31 -14.98 -33.84
CA VAL A 15 4.39 -13.75 -33.07
C VAL A 15 4.58 -14.17 -31.60
N VAL A 16 5.84 -14.37 -31.25
CA VAL A 16 6.22 -14.50 -29.84
C VAL A 16 5.98 -13.13 -29.21
N ASN A 17 4.78 -12.94 -28.64
CA ASN A 17 4.57 -11.84 -27.72
C ASN A 17 5.57 -12.02 -26.58
N PRO A 18 6.57 -11.14 -26.40
CA PRO A 18 7.35 -11.17 -25.20
C PRO A 18 6.37 -10.78 -24.08
N TYR A 19 5.83 -11.77 -23.39
CA TYR A 19 5.34 -11.53 -22.05
C TYR A 19 6.53 -10.93 -21.29
N GLN A 20 6.55 -9.60 -21.21
CA GLN A 20 7.44 -8.94 -20.27
C GLN A 20 7.02 -9.45 -18.90
N ALA A 21 7.70 -10.48 -18.44
CA ALA A 21 7.70 -10.84 -17.04
C ALA A 21 8.23 -9.60 -16.34
N GLN A 22 7.32 -8.71 -15.91
CA GLN A 22 7.67 -7.64 -14.99
C GLN A 22 8.24 -8.34 -13.76
N ALA A 23 9.56 -8.40 -13.71
CA ALA A 23 10.25 -8.79 -12.51
C ALA A 23 9.70 -7.84 -11.44
N SER A 24 8.85 -8.38 -10.57
CA SER A 24 8.34 -7.62 -9.44
C SER A 24 9.53 -7.39 -8.54
N THR A 25 10.22 -6.27 -8.73
CA THR A 25 11.28 -5.83 -7.86
C THR A 25 10.68 -5.76 -6.46
N SER A 26 11.12 -6.66 -5.59
CA SER A 26 10.81 -6.53 -4.17
C SER A 26 11.42 -5.20 -3.73
N ALA A 27 10.63 -4.32 -3.17
CA ALA A 27 11.13 -3.05 -2.66
C ALA A 27 12.29 -3.33 -1.70
N SER A 28 13.43 -2.65 -1.90
CA SER A 28 14.54 -2.75 -0.96
C SER A 28 14.15 -2.04 0.34
N LEU A 29 14.25 -2.74 1.46
CA LEU A 29 13.97 -2.16 2.78
C LEU A 29 15.26 -1.69 3.45
N PRO A 30 15.28 -0.56 4.15
CA PRO A 30 14.15 0.34 4.46
C PRO A 30 13.71 1.18 3.27
N CYS A 31 12.44 1.54 3.23
CA CYS A 31 11.92 2.44 2.21
C CYS A 31 10.78 3.30 2.75
N SER A 32 10.50 4.41 2.07
CA SER A 32 9.36 5.28 2.37
C SER A 32 8.34 5.29 1.24
N VAL A 33 7.07 5.34 1.61
CA VAL A 33 5.94 5.37 0.68
C VAL A 33 5.13 6.61 0.97
N ILE A 34 5.01 7.52 0.02
CA ILE A 34 4.12 8.68 0.15
C ILE A 34 2.68 8.19 0.00
N LEU A 35 1.85 8.48 0.98
CA LEU A 35 0.42 8.18 0.96
C LEU A 35 -0.34 9.40 0.42
N ASN A 36 -1.09 9.20 -0.64
CA ASN A 36 -1.82 10.25 -1.32
C ASN A 36 -3.31 10.20 -0.98
N PRO A 37 -4.00 11.35 -0.93
CA PRO A 37 -5.44 11.39 -0.71
C PRO A 37 -6.18 10.74 -1.87
N LEU A 38 -7.23 9.99 -1.56
CA LEU A 38 -8.14 9.43 -2.55
C LEU A 38 -9.14 10.46 -3.05
N ASN A 39 -9.60 11.34 -2.15
CA ASN A 39 -10.53 12.40 -2.49
C ASN A 39 -9.77 13.66 -2.90
N LYS A 40 -10.12 14.20 -4.06
CA LYS A 40 -9.54 15.48 -4.55
C LYS A 40 -9.88 16.69 -3.65
N ALA A 41 -10.93 16.61 -2.83
CA ALA A 41 -11.28 17.64 -1.85
C ALA A 41 -10.24 17.76 -0.73
N ASP A 42 -9.57 16.64 -0.37
CA ASP A 42 -8.62 16.58 0.73
C ASP A 42 -7.17 16.80 0.27
N LYS A 43 -6.96 17.76 -0.63
CA LYS A 43 -5.65 18.01 -1.27
C LYS A 43 -4.50 18.26 -0.29
N ASN A 44 -4.81 18.81 0.89
CA ASN A 44 -3.83 19.11 1.91
C ASN A 44 -3.45 17.86 2.73
N ALA A 45 -4.33 16.86 2.78
CA ALA A 45 -4.05 15.62 3.48
C ALA A 45 -2.88 14.89 2.84
N LYS A 46 -1.86 14.56 3.62
CA LYS A 46 -0.66 13.84 3.19
C LYS A 46 -0.27 12.83 4.25
N GLY A 47 0.48 11.85 3.83
CA GLY A 47 1.07 10.90 4.74
C GLY A 47 2.32 10.26 4.18
N VAL A 48 3.05 9.63 5.06
CA VAL A 48 4.19 8.79 4.71
C VAL A 48 4.13 7.50 5.53
N ALA A 49 4.45 6.40 4.89
CA ALA A 49 4.69 5.13 5.56
C ALA A 49 6.17 4.77 5.43
N LEU A 50 6.83 4.58 6.57
CA LEU A 50 8.18 4.03 6.63
C LEU A 50 8.09 2.51 6.84
N VAL A 51 8.70 1.75 5.94
CA VAL A 51 8.70 0.29 5.96
C VAL A 51 10.13 -0.21 6.12
N TYR A 52 10.39 -1.01 7.16
CA TYR A 52 11.72 -1.54 7.41
C TYR A 52 11.70 -2.86 8.18
N LYS A 53 12.82 -3.58 8.12
CA LYS A 53 13.01 -4.78 8.93
C LYS A 53 13.46 -4.40 10.34
N VAL A 54 12.83 -5.01 11.33
CA VAL A 54 13.18 -4.85 12.75
C VAL A 54 13.45 -6.22 13.37
N LYS A 55 14.45 -6.28 14.23
CA LYS A 55 14.79 -7.49 14.99
C LYS A 55 14.53 -7.22 16.46
N LEU A 56 13.29 -7.42 16.89
CA LEU A 56 12.85 -7.18 18.27
C LEU A 56 13.28 -8.29 19.25
N THR A 57 13.42 -9.51 18.74
CA THR A 57 13.91 -10.67 19.50
C THR A 57 14.87 -11.47 18.66
N ALA A 58 15.69 -12.30 19.30
CA ALA A 58 16.86 -12.94 18.66
C ALA A 58 16.56 -13.85 17.46
N ARG A 59 15.32 -14.25 17.21
CA ARG A 59 15.04 -15.35 16.28
C ARG A 59 14.47 -14.95 14.93
N PHE A 60 13.57 -13.98 14.83
CA PHE A 60 12.89 -13.70 13.56
C PHE A 60 12.82 -12.20 13.26
N PRO A 61 13.37 -11.76 12.13
CA PRO A 61 13.16 -10.40 11.66
C PRO A 61 11.68 -10.21 11.32
N ARG A 62 11.11 -9.09 11.75
CA ARG A 62 9.75 -8.69 11.42
C ARG A 62 9.80 -7.45 10.55
N THR A 63 8.71 -7.17 9.85
CA THR A 63 8.57 -5.91 9.13
C THR A 63 7.76 -4.95 9.99
N ASN A 64 8.30 -3.75 10.15
CA ASN A 64 7.61 -2.61 10.73
C ASN A 64 6.99 -1.78 9.62
N ILE A 65 5.78 -1.27 9.86
CA ILE A 65 5.18 -0.17 9.09
C ILE A 65 4.84 0.91 10.09
N SER A 66 5.49 2.08 9.96
CA SER A 66 5.17 3.29 10.72
C SER A 66 4.50 4.28 9.79
N ILE A 67 3.36 4.82 10.18
CA ILE A 67 2.61 5.81 9.40
C ILE A 67 2.62 7.14 10.14
N LEU A 68 2.82 8.22 9.39
CA LEU A 68 2.57 9.59 9.77
C LEU A 68 1.56 10.18 8.77
N GLY A 69 0.46 10.73 9.27
CA GLY A 69 -0.54 11.43 8.47
C GLY A 69 -0.74 12.85 8.98
N VAL A 70 -0.78 13.82 8.09
CA VAL A 70 -0.91 15.25 8.41
C VAL A 70 -2.07 15.86 7.64
N HIS A 71 -2.71 16.89 8.22
CA HIS A 71 -3.85 17.61 7.65
C HIS A 71 -4.98 16.66 7.21
N LEU A 72 -5.20 15.58 7.97
CA LEU A 72 -6.35 14.72 7.76
C LEU A 72 -7.62 15.47 8.18
N PRO A 73 -8.75 15.29 7.48
CA PRO A 73 -10.03 15.85 7.92
C PRO A 73 -10.39 15.32 9.31
N ASP A 74 -11.23 16.04 10.05
CA ASP A 74 -11.76 15.51 11.30
C ASP A 74 -12.51 14.21 11.02
N PRO A 75 -12.22 13.09 11.73
CA PRO A 75 -12.86 11.80 11.50
C PRO A 75 -14.39 11.87 11.52
N SER A 76 -14.96 12.73 12.38
CA SER A 76 -16.41 12.90 12.52
C SER A 76 -17.07 13.45 11.25
N THR A 77 -16.34 14.19 10.42
CA THR A 77 -16.84 14.72 9.14
C THR A 77 -17.00 13.64 8.08
N LEU A 78 -16.36 12.50 8.26
CA LEU A 78 -16.41 11.36 7.35
C LEU A 78 -17.52 10.36 7.68
N GLY A 79 -18.25 10.59 8.78
CA GLY A 79 -19.33 9.75 9.27
C GLY A 79 -19.24 9.49 10.77
N ASN A 80 -19.79 8.38 11.22
CA ASN A 80 -19.71 8.00 12.64
C ASN A 80 -18.34 7.39 12.98
N TYR A 81 -17.29 8.22 12.91
CA TYR A 81 -15.90 7.87 13.20
C TYR A 81 -15.30 8.89 14.17
N ASP A 82 -14.34 8.46 14.97
CA ASP A 82 -13.70 9.27 16.03
C ASP A 82 -12.17 9.15 16.02
N THR A 83 -11.61 8.32 15.15
CA THR A 83 -10.16 8.07 15.10
C THR A 83 -9.72 7.65 13.70
N TYR A 84 -8.41 7.47 13.54
CA TYR A 84 -7.78 6.92 12.35
C TYR A 84 -7.02 5.63 12.65
N GLU A 85 -6.99 4.74 11.68
CA GLU A 85 -6.18 3.53 11.70
C GLU A 85 -5.31 3.40 10.45
N GLY A 86 -4.11 2.90 10.66
CA GLY A 86 -3.28 2.35 9.60
C GLY A 86 -3.81 0.98 9.19
N PHE A 87 -3.92 0.77 7.89
CA PHE A 87 -4.37 -0.48 7.30
C PHE A 87 -3.41 -0.91 6.21
N ALA A 88 -2.76 -2.05 6.40
CA ALA A 88 -1.88 -2.65 5.41
C ALA A 88 -2.45 -4.00 4.99
N PHE A 89 -2.43 -4.32 3.72
CA PHE A 89 -2.98 -5.58 3.23
C PHE A 89 -2.34 -6.06 1.94
N ILE A 90 -2.32 -7.39 1.79
CA ILE A 90 -2.09 -8.05 0.50
C ILE A 90 -3.47 -8.49 0.01
N PRO A 91 -3.93 -8.02 -1.16
CA PRO A 91 -5.24 -8.39 -1.69
C PRO A 91 -5.48 -9.90 -1.63
N GLU A 92 -6.67 -10.29 -1.16
CA GLU A 92 -7.15 -11.67 -1.06
C GLU A 92 -6.32 -12.62 -0.15
N LYS A 93 -5.34 -12.08 0.60
CA LYS A 93 -4.46 -12.90 1.44
C LYS A 93 -4.53 -12.54 2.92
N ILE A 94 -4.11 -11.35 3.30
CA ILE A 94 -3.95 -10.97 4.70
C ILE A 94 -4.01 -9.46 4.87
N SER A 95 -4.51 -9.02 6.01
CA SER A 95 -4.52 -7.61 6.40
C SER A 95 -4.05 -7.41 7.83
N TRP A 96 -3.56 -6.21 8.09
CA TRP A 96 -3.13 -5.74 9.40
C TRP A 96 -3.74 -4.38 9.66
N ARG A 97 -4.22 -4.18 10.89
CA ARG A 97 -4.78 -2.94 11.39
C ARG A 97 -3.98 -2.48 12.61
N PHE A 98 -3.82 -1.17 12.74
CA PHE A 98 -3.19 -0.58 13.91
C PHE A 98 -3.68 0.85 14.11
N LYS A 99 -3.80 1.24 15.37
CA LYS A 99 -4.28 2.57 15.72
C LYS A 99 -3.25 3.64 15.35
N LEU A 100 -3.74 4.78 14.88
CA LEU A 100 -3.00 6.02 14.82
C LEU A 100 -3.43 6.90 15.97
N TYR A 101 -2.48 7.57 16.58
CA TYR A 101 -2.69 8.44 17.73
C TYR A 101 -2.46 9.88 17.29
N PRO A 102 -3.35 10.82 17.67
CA PRO A 102 -3.15 12.22 17.36
C PRO A 102 -2.07 12.82 18.25
N SER A 103 -1.27 13.71 17.71
CA SER A 103 -0.52 14.70 18.50
C SER A 103 -1.33 15.96 18.68
N GLU A 104 -1.12 16.67 19.77
CA GLU A 104 -1.72 18.00 19.97
C GLU A 104 -0.88 19.03 19.22
N GLU A 105 -1.48 19.66 18.21
CA GLU A 105 -0.86 20.70 17.37
C GLU A 105 -1.90 21.78 17.05
N ASP A 106 -1.48 23.05 16.94
CA ASP A 106 -2.36 24.20 16.75
C ASP A 106 -3.15 24.14 15.42
N ASP A 107 -2.53 23.62 14.35
CA ASP A 107 -3.12 23.53 13.00
C ASP A 107 -3.80 22.17 12.72
N GLY A 108 -4.23 21.48 13.75
CA GLY A 108 -4.82 20.16 13.69
C GLY A 108 -3.82 19.03 13.91
N PRO A 109 -4.30 17.89 14.36
CA PRO A 109 -3.42 16.81 14.84
C PRO A 109 -2.62 16.17 13.71
N THR A 110 -1.38 15.82 14.01
CA THR A 110 -0.61 14.84 13.27
C THR A 110 -0.96 13.46 13.81
N TRP A 111 -1.30 12.53 12.92
CA TRP A 111 -1.68 11.17 13.29
C TRP A 111 -0.53 10.22 13.04
N ALA A 112 -0.08 9.52 14.07
CA ALA A 112 1.04 8.60 13.97
C ALA A 112 0.78 7.26 14.65
N GLY A 113 1.33 6.19 14.06
CA GLY A 113 1.26 4.85 14.64
C GLY A 113 2.14 3.86 13.90
N ARG A 114 2.29 2.67 14.51
CA ARG A 114 3.12 1.62 13.91
C ARG A 114 2.58 0.22 14.21
N ILE A 115 2.97 -0.71 13.36
CA ILE A 115 2.83 -2.15 13.57
C ILE A 115 4.17 -2.82 13.28
N ASP A 116 4.60 -3.77 14.13
CA ASP A 116 5.92 -4.42 14.06
C ASP A 116 5.85 -5.96 14.14
N ILE A 117 4.65 -6.53 13.92
CA ILE A 117 4.41 -7.97 14.02
C ILE A 117 4.38 -8.69 12.66
N ILE A 118 4.59 -7.98 11.56
CA ILE A 118 4.42 -8.52 10.21
C ILE A 118 5.58 -9.46 9.88
N THR A 119 5.25 -10.73 9.61
CA THR A 119 6.20 -11.74 9.16
C THR A 119 6.10 -12.06 7.68
N ALA A 120 4.99 -11.66 7.03
CA ALA A 120 4.76 -11.90 5.61
C ALA A 120 5.73 -11.09 4.73
N GLU A 121 5.96 -11.57 3.52
CA GLU A 121 6.68 -10.82 2.50
C GLU A 121 5.92 -9.56 2.09
N MET A 122 6.65 -8.45 1.91
CA MET A 122 6.05 -7.15 1.61
C MET A 122 5.65 -6.97 0.14
N LYS A 123 5.70 -8.03 -0.65
CA LYS A 123 5.37 -7.97 -2.08
C LYS A 123 3.88 -7.65 -2.31
N GLY A 124 3.62 -6.56 -3.03
CA GLY A 124 2.26 -6.18 -3.42
C GLY A 124 1.39 -5.58 -2.31
N ILE A 125 1.98 -5.23 -1.16
CA ILE A 125 1.25 -4.60 -0.07
C ILE A 125 0.69 -3.25 -0.50
N GLN A 126 -0.57 -3.03 -0.14
CA GLN A 126 -1.25 -1.75 -0.15
C GLN A 126 -1.23 -1.19 1.27
N ILE A 127 -1.01 0.12 1.40
CA ILE A 127 -1.01 0.83 2.68
C ILE A 127 -2.03 1.94 2.61
N GLN A 128 -2.85 2.05 3.65
CA GLN A 128 -3.93 3.02 3.73
C GLN A 128 -4.00 3.66 5.12
N VAL A 129 -4.52 4.86 5.18
CA VAL A 129 -5.07 5.46 6.40
C VAL A 129 -6.58 5.52 6.23
N ARG A 130 -7.31 4.99 7.20
CA ARG A 130 -8.77 4.91 7.19
C ARG A 130 -9.36 5.53 8.44
N SER A 131 -10.50 6.21 8.30
CA SER A 131 -11.28 6.58 9.47
C SER A 131 -11.79 5.31 10.17
N SER A 132 -11.94 5.38 11.49
CA SER A 132 -12.39 4.25 12.30
C SER A 132 -13.26 4.74 13.47
N ASN A 133 -14.14 3.88 13.94
CA ASN A 133 -14.89 4.10 15.15
C ASN A 133 -14.30 3.25 16.27
N SER A 134 -13.76 3.90 17.31
CA SER A 134 -13.03 3.23 18.40
C SER A 134 -13.88 2.27 19.23
N LYS A 135 -15.22 2.46 19.25
CA LYS A 135 -16.15 1.64 20.01
C LYS A 135 -16.68 0.44 19.22
N THR A 136 -17.01 0.67 17.95
CA THR A 136 -17.61 -0.38 17.10
C THR A 136 -16.60 -1.09 16.22
N GLU A 137 -15.34 -0.61 16.19
CA GLU A 137 -14.26 -1.09 15.33
C GLU A 137 -14.57 -1.03 13.84
N LYS A 138 -15.62 -0.30 13.46
CA LYS A 138 -16.02 -0.14 12.07
C LYS A 138 -15.02 0.74 11.34
N LEU A 139 -14.48 0.24 10.22
CA LEU A 139 -13.62 1.01 9.32
C LEU A 139 -14.45 1.77 8.29
N GLY A 140 -14.08 3.02 8.09
CA GLY A 140 -14.56 3.85 6.99
C GLY A 140 -13.81 3.62 5.69
N LEU A 141 -14.07 4.50 4.73
CA LEU A 141 -13.32 4.53 3.48
C LEU A 141 -11.87 4.97 3.71
N PRO A 142 -10.94 4.54 2.86
CA PRO A 142 -9.56 5.03 2.94
C PRO A 142 -9.50 6.52 2.60
N VAL A 143 -8.77 7.27 3.43
CA VAL A 143 -8.49 8.71 3.22
C VAL A 143 -7.19 8.89 2.47
N LEU A 144 -6.15 8.15 2.88
CA LEU A 144 -4.86 8.10 2.19
C LEU A 144 -4.56 6.69 1.73
N THR A 145 -3.88 6.56 0.60
CA THR A 145 -3.45 5.25 0.07
C THR A 145 -2.21 5.32 -0.79
N ASN A 146 -1.45 4.26 -0.81
CA ASN A 146 -0.49 3.92 -1.86
C ASN A 146 -0.05 2.46 -1.74
N SER A 147 0.73 2.00 -2.72
CA SER A 147 1.32 0.66 -2.76
C SER A 147 2.80 0.70 -2.41
N ILE A 148 3.31 -0.38 -1.82
CA ILE A 148 4.76 -0.55 -1.59
C ILE A 148 5.59 -0.48 -2.88
N LYS A 149 4.97 -0.66 -4.05
CA LYS A 149 5.63 -0.45 -5.34
C LYS A 149 6.14 0.99 -5.53
N ALA A 150 5.57 1.95 -4.80
CA ALA A 150 6.02 3.34 -4.78
C ALA A 150 7.14 3.61 -3.77
N CYS A 151 7.72 2.58 -3.15
CA CYS A 151 8.86 2.67 -2.24
C CYS A 151 10.08 3.30 -2.93
N LYS A 152 10.67 4.27 -2.28
CA LYS A 152 11.91 4.94 -2.69
C LYS A 152 12.97 4.83 -1.59
#